data_80eb0fe7408d40d4dd6f171a8a0d35f6
#
_entry.id   80eb0fe7408d40d4dd6f171a8a0d35f6
#
_cell.length_a   1.000
_cell.length_b   1.000
_cell.length_c   1.000
_cell.angle_alpha   90.00
_cell.angle_beta   90.00
_cell.angle_gamma   90.00
#
_symmetry.space_group_name_H-M   'P 1'
#
loop_
_entity.id
_entity.type
_entity.pdbx_description
1 polymer ?
#
loop_
_entity_poly.entity_id
_entity_poly.type
_entity_poly.pdbx_seq_one_letter_code
_entity_poly.pdbx_strand_id
1 'polypeptide(L)'
;MYKAIKPGLDYLNELKPYLWKQGKTYPTTTAQLDKMYAAHQINLDYSYSPTHGAVERDEHQFGADTQPFFFKKGNIANESYLAIANSSANKNAALLLVNEMTSESAQMKKAEAKYGYALPPFNYSKLTPQNRQKLESLHTTKGVPSDKEMRAHQIPEIQAKKIAIIESLWKEHVLHGDN
;
A
#
# COMPACT_ATOMS: atom_id res chain seq x y z
N MET A 1 8.13 12.73 -21.65
CA MET A 1 8.07 11.81 -20.50
C MET A 1 9.47 11.46 -19.99
N TYR A 2 10.36 10.91 -20.82
CA TYR A 2 11.71 10.48 -20.42
C TYR A 2 12.48 11.52 -19.59
N LYS A 3 12.62 12.77 -20.09
CA LYS A 3 13.33 13.84 -19.35
C LYS A 3 12.78 14.07 -17.93
N ALA A 4 11.47 13.90 -17.74
CA ALA A 4 10.85 14.13 -16.44
C ALA A 4 11.14 13.02 -15.41
N ILE A 5 11.30 11.77 -15.87
CA ILE A 5 11.53 10.62 -14.99
C ILE A 5 13.00 10.18 -14.96
N LYS A 6 13.82 10.72 -15.86
CA LYS A 6 15.26 10.37 -15.95
C LYS A 6 15.99 10.43 -14.59
N PRO A 7 15.81 11.48 -13.75
CA PRO A 7 16.47 11.51 -12.44
C PRO A 7 16.09 10.32 -11.54
N GLY A 8 14.84 9.83 -11.65
CA GLY A 8 14.41 8.63 -10.92
C GLY A 8 15.04 7.36 -11.47
N LEU A 9 15.15 7.24 -12.81
CA LEU A 9 15.82 6.09 -13.43
C LEU A 9 17.32 6.07 -13.12
N ASP A 10 17.97 7.23 -13.14
CA ASP A 10 19.39 7.35 -12.76
C ASP A 10 19.61 6.91 -11.31
N TYR A 11 18.73 7.37 -10.40
CA TYR A 11 18.77 6.98 -8.99
C TYR A 11 18.57 5.46 -8.79
N LEU A 12 17.66 4.84 -9.54
CA LEU A 12 17.48 3.39 -9.51
C LEU A 12 18.73 2.64 -9.97
N ASN A 13 19.44 3.16 -10.98
CA ASN A 13 20.71 2.58 -11.41
C ASN A 13 21.82 2.73 -10.35
N GLU A 14 21.87 3.84 -9.65
CA GLU A 14 22.80 4.05 -8.51
C GLU A 14 22.50 3.06 -7.37
N LEU A 15 21.23 2.67 -7.18
CA LEU A 15 20.83 1.69 -6.17
C LEU A 15 21.14 0.23 -6.56
N LYS A 16 21.25 -0.10 -7.85
CA LYS A 16 21.41 -1.49 -8.32
C LYS A 16 22.47 -2.30 -7.57
N PRO A 17 23.69 -1.80 -7.32
CA PRO A 17 24.73 -2.57 -6.62
C PRO A 17 24.32 -3.01 -5.20
N TYR A 18 23.38 -2.30 -4.59
CA TYR A 18 22.90 -2.54 -3.22
C TYR A 18 21.62 -3.36 -3.17
N LEU A 19 20.97 -3.59 -4.32
CA LEU A 19 19.75 -4.38 -4.40
C LEU A 19 20.05 -5.87 -4.39
N TRP A 20 19.04 -6.67 -4.06
CA TRP A 20 19.12 -8.12 -4.14
C TRP A 20 19.63 -8.57 -5.51
N LYS A 21 20.60 -9.50 -5.52
CA LYS A 21 21.32 -9.93 -6.72
C LYS A 21 21.86 -8.79 -7.59
N GLN A 22 22.21 -7.66 -6.95
CA GLN A 22 22.74 -6.46 -7.64
C GLN A 22 21.77 -5.90 -8.71
N GLY A 23 20.47 -6.02 -8.49
CA GLY A 23 19.45 -5.51 -9.41
C GLY A 23 19.40 -6.22 -10.77
N LYS A 24 19.97 -7.44 -10.88
CA LYS A 24 19.89 -8.25 -12.12
C LYS A 24 18.54 -8.95 -12.28
N THR A 25 17.79 -9.07 -11.21
CA THR A 25 16.44 -9.65 -11.21
C THR A 25 15.64 -9.06 -10.05
N TYR A 26 14.32 -9.09 -10.17
CA TYR A 26 13.39 -8.52 -9.20
C TYR A 26 12.31 -9.53 -8.84
N PRO A 27 11.77 -9.48 -7.61
CA PRO A 27 10.56 -10.22 -7.26
C PRO A 27 9.41 -9.85 -8.19
N THR A 28 8.61 -10.82 -8.57
CA THR A 28 7.50 -10.63 -9.53
C THR A 28 6.15 -10.42 -8.83
N THR A 29 6.07 -10.73 -7.54
CA THR A 29 4.85 -10.60 -6.73
C THR A 29 5.18 -10.11 -5.33
N THR A 30 4.22 -9.47 -4.65
CA THR A 30 4.34 -9.09 -3.23
C THR A 30 4.56 -10.33 -2.36
N ALA A 31 3.84 -11.42 -2.59
CA ALA A 31 4.02 -12.67 -1.83
C ALA A 31 5.44 -13.27 -1.96
N GLN A 32 6.12 -13.04 -3.09
CA GLN A 32 7.53 -13.42 -3.21
C GLN A 32 8.42 -12.49 -2.40
N LEU A 33 8.13 -11.19 -2.41
CA LEU A 33 8.87 -10.19 -1.64
C LEU A 33 8.73 -10.47 -0.14
N ASP A 34 7.50 -10.74 0.33
CA ASP A 34 7.19 -11.10 1.73
C ASP A 34 8.02 -12.31 2.18
N LYS A 35 8.05 -13.38 1.36
CA LYS A 35 8.86 -14.58 1.66
C LYS A 35 10.36 -14.28 1.73
N MET A 36 10.85 -13.40 0.88
CA MET A 36 12.27 -13.01 0.90
C MET A 36 12.59 -12.18 2.15
N TYR A 37 11.68 -11.32 2.56
CA TYR A 37 11.81 -10.53 3.80
C TYR A 37 11.76 -11.46 5.04
N ALA A 38 10.76 -12.33 5.12
CA ALA A 38 10.63 -13.32 6.19
C ALA A 38 11.87 -14.25 6.31
N ALA A 39 12.48 -14.60 5.18
CA ALA A 39 13.71 -15.39 5.12
C ALA A 39 15.01 -14.59 5.32
N HIS A 40 14.92 -13.31 5.69
CA HIS A 40 16.07 -12.39 5.86
C HIS A 40 16.98 -12.27 4.64
N GLN A 41 16.47 -12.50 3.43
CA GLN A 41 17.20 -12.31 2.17
C GLN A 41 17.25 -10.83 1.76
N ILE A 42 16.31 -10.03 2.25
CA ILE A 42 16.20 -8.60 2.05
C ILE A 42 15.84 -7.92 3.37
N ASN A 43 16.17 -6.64 3.51
CA ASN A 43 15.93 -5.86 4.72
C ASN A 43 14.71 -4.94 4.63
N LEU A 44 14.16 -4.77 3.44
CA LEU A 44 13.02 -3.89 3.17
C LEU A 44 11.98 -4.67 2.37
N ASP A 45 10.74 -4.55 2.78
CA ASP A 45 9.57 -5.02 2.08
C ASP A 45 8.71 -3.83 1.64
N TYR A 46 7.85 -4.02 0.66
CA TYR A 46 6.96 -3.00 0.14
C TYR A 46 5.53 -3.51 0.02
N SER A 47 4.61 -2.80 0.64
CA SER A 47 3.18 -3.08 0.55
C SER A 47 2.36 -1.82 0.32
N TYR A 48 1.24 -1.94 -0.41
CA TYR A 48 0.23 -0.90 -0.48
C TYR A 48 -0.63 -0.80 0.79
N SER A 49 -0.67 -1.87 1.61
CA SER A 49 -1.34 -1.83 2.91
C SER A 49 -0.41 -1.22 3.96
N PRO A 50 -0.78 -0.10 4.57
CA PRO A 50 0.05 0.52 5.62
C PRO A 50 0.13 -0.32 6.89
N THR A 51 -0.74 -1.32 7.04
CA THR A 51 -0.81 -2.23 8.19
C THR A 51 -0.23 -3.61 7.92
N HIS A 52 0.29 -3.84 6.71
CA HIS A 52 0.83 -5.15 6.28
C HIS A 52 1.84 -5.72 7.28
N GLY A 53 2.84 -4.95 7.67
CA GLY A 53 3.84 -5.40 8.64
C GLY A 53 3.27 -5.78 10.00
N ALA A 54 2.15 -5.17 10.43
CA ALA A 54 1.47 -5.56 11.67
C ALA A 54 0.75 -6.90 11.51
N VAL A 55 0.07 -7.11 10.38
CA VAL A 55 -0.63 -8.37 10.06
C VAL A 55 0.36 -9.53 10.01
N GLU A 56 1.41 -9.41 9.19
CA GLU A 56 2.39 -10.47 9.00
C GLU A 56 3.15 -10.81 10.29
N ARG A 57 3.34 -9.83 11.16
CA ARG A 57 3.91 -10.07 12.48
C ARG A 57 2.95 -10.79 13.42
N ASP A 58 1.66 -10.41 13.43
CA ASP A 58 0.63 -11.08 14.24
C ASP A 58 0.41 -12.53 13.78
N GLU A 59 0.62 -12.81 12.50
CA GLU A 59 0.61 -14.14 11.90
C GLU A 59 1.96 -14.88 12.04
N HIS A 60 2.93 -14.31 12.75
CA HIS A 60 4.27 -14.87 12.97
C HIS A 60 5.07 -15.12 11.68
N GLN A 61 4.75 -14.42 10.60
CA GLN A 61 5.51 -14.50 9.35
C GLN A 61 6.71 -13.54 9.36
N PHE A 62 6.54 -12.36 9.97
CA PHE A 62 7.62 -11.37 10.10
C PHE A 62 8.14 -11.29 11.53
N GLY A 63 9.37 -10.82 11.70
CA GLY A 63 9.99 -10.61 13.00
C GLY A 63 9.25 -9.58 13.86
N ALA A 64 9.31 -9.74 15.19
CA ALA A 64 8.62 -8.89 16.16
C ALA A 64 9.07 -7.41 16.12
N ASP A 65 10.21 -7.12 15.53
CA ASP A 65 10.82 -5.79 15.36
C ASP A 65 10.43 -5.11 14.04
N THR A 66 9.72 -5.81 13.13
CA THR A 66 9.23 -5.24 11.88
C THR A 66 8.39 -3.98 12.12
N GLN A 67 8.73 -2.89 11.45
CA GLN A 67 8.07 -1.60 11.54
C GLN A 67 7.78 -1.04 10.14
N PRO A 68 6.59 -0.48 9.90
CA PRO A 68 6.36 0.32 8.71
C PRO A 68 7.07 1.67 8.81
N PHE A 69 7.40 2.24 7.69
CA PHE A 69 7.88 3.62 7.59
C PHE A 69 7.38 4.27 6.31
N PHE A 70 7.36 5.60 6.29
CA PHE A 70 7.02 6.39 5.12
C PHE A 70 8.23 7.19 4.66
N PHE A 71 8.43 7.25 3.34
CA PHE A 71 9.47 8.12 2.80
C PHE A 71 9.12 9.59 3.04
N LYS A 72 10.13 10.42 3.36
CA LYS A 72 9.94 11.87 3.58
C LYS A 72 9.28 12.57 2.40
N LYS A 73 9.56 12.12 1.17
CA LYS A 73 8.97 12.67 -0.06
C LYS A 73 7.57 12.14 -0.34
N GLY A 74 7.10 11.18 0.43
CA GLY A 74 5.80 10.54 0.31
C GLY A 74 5.83 9.17 -0.33
N ASN A 75 4.73 8.48 -0.15
CA ASN A 75 4.44 7.15 -0.71
C ASN A 75 3.19 7.25 -1.58
N ILE A 76 3.17 6.53 -2.69
CA ILE A 76 1.97 6.43 -3.52
C ILE A 76 0.85 5.82 -2.68
N ALA A 77 -0.28 6.52 -2.62
CA ALA A 77 -1.47 6.06 -1.94
C ALA A 77 -2.61 5.90 -2.94
N ASN A 78 -3.38 4.83 -2.77
CA ASN A 78 -4.60 4.61 -3.54
C ASN A 78 -5.77 4.27 -2.63
N GLU A 79 -6.96 4.30 -3.19
CA GLU A 79 -8.19 3.90 -2.53
C GLU A 79 -8.94 2.91 -3.43
N SER A 80 -9.63 1.96 -2.82
CA SER A 80 -10.51 1.05 -3.54
C SER A 80 -11.90 1.65 -3.69
N TYR A 81 -12.47 1.52 -4.87
CA TYR A 81 -13.77 2.07 -5.22
C TYR A 81 -14.76 0.95 -5.55
N LEU A 82 -16.03 1.18 -5.25
CA LEU A 82 -17.13 0.33 -5.67
C LEU A 82 -17.89 0.98 -6.83
N ALA A 83 -18.24 0.21 -7.84
CA ALA A 83 -19.04 0.67 -8.96
C ALA A 83 -20.14 -0.34 -9.28
N ILE A 84 -21.28 0.17 -9.75
CA ILE A 84 -22.40 -0.66 -10.20
C ILE A 84 -22.42 -0.62 -11.74
N ALA A 85 -22.27 -1.79 -12.37
CA ALA A 85 -22.32 -1.88 -13.81
C ALA A 85 -23.69 -1.38 -14.34
N ASN A 86 -23.65 -0.56 -15.39
CA ASN A 86 -24.90 -0.03 -15.97
C ASN A 86 -25.84 -1.13 -16.49
N SER A 87 -25.28 -2.26 -16.91
CA SER A 87 -26.01 -3.46 -17.35
C SER A 87 -26.54 -4.34 -16.23
N SER A 88 -26.30 -4.01 -14.95
CA SER A 88 -26.79 -4.82 -13.83
C SER A 88 -28.30 -4.90 -13.81
N ALA A 89 -28.83 -6.12 -13.73
CA ALA A 89 -30.24 -6.37 -13.58
C ALA A 89 -30.78 -6.05 -12.16
N ASN A 90 -29.89 -6.02 -11.16
CA ASN A 90 -30.24 -5.88 -9.75
C ASN A 90 -29.63 -4.61 -9.12
N LYS A 91 -29.82 -3.46 -9.77
CA LYS A 91 -29.19 -2.17 -9.33
C LYS A 91 -29.59 -1.77 -7.92
N ASN A 92 -30.84 -1.99 -7.52
CA ASN A 92 -31.31 -1.65 -6.17
C ASN A 92 -30.63 -2.50 -5.09
N ALA A 93 -30.49 -3.81 -5.33
CA ALA A 93 -29.73 -4.68 -4.42
C ALA A 93 -28.24 -4.29 -4.37
N ALA A 94 -27.64 -3.94 -5.51
CA ALA A 94 -26.27 -3.46 -5.58
C ALA A 94 -26.08 -2.14 -4.80
N LEU A 95 -27.04 -1.21 -4.88
CA LEU A 95 -27.00 0.03 -4.08
C LEU A 95 -27.06 -0.24 -2.58
N LEU A 96 -27.92 -1.17 -2.14
CA LEU A 96 -27.99 -1.57 -0.73
C LEU A 96 -26.67 -2.18 -0.26
N LEU A 97 -26.06 -3.04 -1.08
CA LEU A 97 -24.76 -3.63 -0.77
C LEU A 97 -23.66 -2.59 -0.68
N VAL A 98 -23.59 -1.65 -1.63
CA VAL A 98 -22.60 -0.55 -1.60
C VAL A 98 -22.81 0.29 -0.35
N ASN A 99 -24.05 0.64 0.00
CA ASN A 99 -24.35 1.41 1.21
C ASN A 99 -23.92 0.67 2.48
N GLU A 100 -24.18 -0.64 2.57
CA GLU A 100 -23.73 -1.45 3.70
C GLU A 100 -22.21 -1.53 3.76
N MET A 101 -21.55 -1.84 2.66
CA MET A 101 -20.08 -1.95 2.60
C MET A 101 -19.35 -0.65 2.94
N THR A 102 -19.95 0.51 2.65
CA THR A 102 -19.40 1.83 2.96
C THR A 102 -19.91 2.41 4.29
N SER A 103 -20.77 1.68 5.00
CA SER A 103 -21.27 2.12 6.31
C SER A 103 -20.16 2.22 7.35
N GLU A 104 -20.31 3.12 8.32
CA GLU A 104 -19.40 3.24 9.45
C GLU A 104 -19.22 1.90 10.17
N SER A 105 -20.35 1.17 10.39
CA SER A 105 -20.34 -0.13 11.06
C SER A 105 -19.47 -1.16 10.34
N ALA A 106 -19.66 -1.32 9.03
CA ALA A 106 -18.89 -2.29 8.23
C ALA A 106 -17.40 -1.91 8.17
N GLN A 107 -17.08 -0.63 8.02
CA GLN A 107 -15.70 -0.16 7.97
C GLN A 107 -14.99 -0.30 9.33
N MET A 108 -15.67 -0.02 10.43
CA MET A 108 -15.14 -0.25 11.78
C MET A 108 -14.87 -1.72 12.06
N LYS A 109 -15.72 -2.61 11.56
CA LYS A 109 -15.50 -4.07 11.67
C LYS A 109 -14.26 -4.51 10.88
N LYS A 110 -14.05 -3.98 9.68
CA LYS A 110 -12.86 -4.26 8.87
C LYS A 110 -11.55 -3.79 9.54
N ALA A 111 -11.62 -2.75 10.37
CA ALA A 111 -10.45 -2.25 11.10
C ALA A 111 -10.00 -3.15 12.26
N GLU A 112 -10.74 -4.18 12.64
CA GLU A 112 -10.35 -5.12 13.68
C GLU A 112 -9.17 -6.00 13.23
N ALA A 113 -8.32 -6.41 14.19
CA ALA A 113 -7.13 -7.23 13.95
C ALA A 113 -7.41 -8.48 13.10
N LYS A 114 -8.50 -9.21 13.40
CA LYS A 114 -8.90 -10.43 12.67
C LYS A 114 -9.22 -10.20 11.18
N TYR A 115 -9.38 -8.95 10.74
CA TYR A 115 -9.58 -8.57 9.35
C TYR A 115 -8.40 -7.77 8.79
N GLY A 116 -7.24 -7.84 9.44
CA GLY A 116 -6.00 -7.25 8.96
C GLY A 116 -5.88 -5.74 9.15
N TYR A 117 -6.56 -5.17 10.16
CA TYR A 117 -6.49 -3.71 10.44
C TYR A 117 -6.79 -2.84 9.20
N ALA A 118 -7.76 -3.22 8.37
CA ALA A 118 -8.11 -2.46 7.17
C ALA A 118 -8.70 -1.10 7.55
N LEU A 119 -7.84 -0.08 7.58
CA LEU A 119 -8.20 1.27 8.02
C LEU A 119 -9.26 1.90 7.10
N PRO A 120 -10.30 2.56 7.66
CA PRO A 120 -11.33 3.19 6.87
C PRO A 120 -10.80 4.33 6.00
N PRO A 121 -11.23 4.46 4.72
CA PRO A 121 -10.75 5.49 3.81
C PRO A 121 -11.37 6.88 4.05
N PHE A 122 -12.31 7.02 4.97
CA PHE A 122 -13.03 8.26 5.19
C PHE A 122 -12.43 9.15 6.30
N ASN A 123 -12.83 10.40 6.32
CA ASN A 123 -12.38 11.35 7.31
C ASN A 123 -12.87 10.98 8.72
N TYR A 124 -11.96 10.69 9.63
CA TYR A 124 -12.25 10.30 11.02
C TYR A 124 -13.01 11.36 11.82
N SER A 125 -12.96 12.64 11.41
CA SER A 125 -13.73 13.69 12.07
C SER A 125 -15.25 13.52 11.93
N LYS A 126 -15.69 12.72 10.95
CA LYS A 126 -17.10 12.42 10.68
C LYS A 126 -17.62 11.19 11.42
N LEU A 127 -16.74 10.48 12.09
CA LEU A 127 -17.10 9.30 12.89
C LEU A 127 -17.81 9.68 14.18
N THR A 128 -18.58 8.75 14.73
CA THR A 128 -19.05 8.86 16.11
C THR A 128 -17.86 8.96 17.07
N PRO A 129 -18.00 9.63 18.23
CA PRO A 129 -16.91 9.75 19.20
C PRO A 129 -16.34 8.40 19.64
N GLN A 130 -17.20 7.39 19.84
CA GLN A 130 -16.79 6.03 20.22
C GLN A 130 -15.95 5.37 19.14
N ASN A 131 -16.38 5.44 17.88
CA ASN A 131 -15.66 4.82 16.77
C ASN A 131 -14.34 5.54 16.47
N ARG A 132 -14.30 6.85 16.63
CA ARG A 132 -13.05 7.62 16.55
C ARG A 132 -12.06 7.15 17.61
N GLN A 133 -12.48 7.07 18.87
CA GLN A 133 -11.63 6.58 19.96
C GLN A 133 -11.15 5.15 19.70
N LYS A 134 -12.03 4.27 19.19
CA LYS A 134 -11.67 2.90 18.82
C LYS A 134 -10.57 2.87 17.75
N LEU A 135 -10.68 3.66 16.67
CA LEU A 135 -9.64 3.75 15.64
C LEU A 135 -8.34 4.35 16.20
N GLU A 136 -8.42 5.41 17.00
CA GLU A 136 -7.25 6.01 17.64
C GLU A 136 -6.51 5.00 18.53
N SER A 137 -7.24 4.11 19.21
CA SER A 137 -6.62 3.04 20.01
C SER A 137 -5.86 2.00 19.18
N LEU A 138 -6.25 1.77 17.93
CA LEU A 138 -5.52 0.85 17.03
C LEU A 138 -4.13 1.40 16.69
N HIS A 139 -3.96 2.72 16.63
CA HIS A 139 -2.67 3.35 16.36
C HIS A 139 -1.65 3.18 17.50
N THR A 140 -2.08 2.71 18.65
CA THR A 140 -1.17 2.30 19.74
C THR A 140 -0.59 0.92 19.49
N THR A 141 -1.18 0.13 18.58
CA THR A 141 -0.65 -1.16 18.16
C THR A 141 0.61 -0.93 17.34
N LYS A 142 1.68 -1.61 17.71
CA LYS A 142 2.97 -1.51 17.03
C LYS A 142 2.80 -1.82 15.53
N GLY A 143 3.20 -0.89 14.67
CA GLY A 143 3.13 -1.07 13.22
C GLY A 143 1.79 -0.71 12.59
N VAL A 144 0.86 -0.09 13.33
CA VAL A 144 -0.35 0.52 12.76
C VAL A 144 -0.16 2.05 12.73
N PRO A 145 0.07 2.67 11.56
CA PRO A 145 0.35 4.08 11.48
C PRO A 145 -0.89 4.93 11.76
N SER A 146 -0.69 6.13 12.30
CA SER A 146 -1.79 7.06 12.54
C SER A 146 -2.34 7.65 11.23
N ASP A 147 -3.63 8.06 11.22
CA ASP A 147 -4.24 8.76 10.08
C ASP A 147 -3.45 10.04 9.72
N LYS A 148 -2.98 10.77 10.72
CA LYS A 148 -2.15 11.97 10.53
C LYS A 148 -0.85 11.65 9.80
N GLU A 149 -0.17 10.59 10.19
CA GLU A 149 1.09 10.16 9.59
C GLU A 149 0.88 9.68 8.15
N MET A 150 -0.13 8.86 7.91
CA MET A 150 -0.47 8.41 6.56
C MET A 150 -0.77 9.60 5.63
N ARG A 151 -1.65 10.51 6.04
CA ARG A 151 -2.04 11.67 5.22
C ARG A 151 -0.89 12.64 4.95
N ALA A 152 0.03 12.79 5.91
CA ALA A 152 1.20 13.65 5.74
C ALA A 152 2.17 13.17 4.66
N HIS A 153 2.12 11.87 4.31
CA HIS A 153 3.04 11.25 3.37
C HIS A 153 2.37 10.70 2.11
N GLN A 154 1.08 10.96 1.89
CA GLN A 154 0.38 10.51 0.71
C GLN A 154 0.72 11.35 -0.52
N ILE A 155 1.08 10.69 -1.60
CA ILE A 155 1.15 11.26 -2.94
C ILE A 155 0.19 10.50 -3.86
N PRO A 156 -0.51 11.17 -4.78
CA PRO A 156 -1.49 10.52 -5.65
C PRO A 156 -0.82 9.59 -6.65
N GLU A 157 -1.55 8.57 -7.07
CA GLU A 157 -1.15 7.74 -8.20
C GLU A 157 -1.07 8.56 -9.49
N ILE A 158 -0.15 8.15 -10.36
CA ILE A 158 -0.06 8.72 -11.70
C ILE A 158 -1.19 8.20 -12.58
N GLN A 159 -1.53 8.97 -13.61
CA GLN A 159 -2.55 8.55 -14.58
C GLN A 159 -2.19 7.21 -15.23
N ALA A 160 -3.13 6.27 -15.31
CA ALA A 160 -2.94 4.92 -15.83
C ALA A 160 -2.25 4.88 -17.20
N LYS A 161 -2.59 5.82 -18.12
CA LYS A 161 -1.94 5.93 -19.44
C LYS A 161 -0.43 6.20 -19.41
N LYS A 162 0.10 6.66 -18.28
CA LYS A 162 1.53 6.92 -18.10
C LYS A 162 2.29 5.71 -17.55
N ILE A 163 1.59 4.77 -16.91
CA ILE A 163 2.21 3.60 -16.28
C ILE A 163 2.96 2.76 -17.30
N ALA A 164 2.31 2.38 -18.42
CA ALA A 164 2.94 1.60 -19.48
C ALA A 164 4.20 2.26 -20.07
N ILE A 165 4.20 3.60 -20.18
CA ILE A 165 5.36 4.34 -20.68
C ILE A 165 6.51 4.30 -19.67
N ILE A 166 6.21 4.49 -18.37
CA ILE A 166 7.21 4.44 -17.30
C ILE A 166 7.79 3.03 -17.18
N GLU A 167 6.95 2.01 -17.26
CA GLU A 167 7.37 0.61 -17.25
C GLU A 167 8.30 0.28 -18.41
N SER A 168 7.98 0.73 -19.63
CA SER A 168 8.85 0.55 -20.79
C SER A 168 10.20 1.23 -20.59
N LEU A 169 10.21 2.48 -20.14
CA LEU A 169 11.45 3.21 -19.86
C LEU A 169 12.28 2.58 -18.73
N TRP A 170 11.62 2.05 -17.70
CA TRP A 170 12.29 1.32 -16.64
C TRP A 170 12.94 0.03 -17.18
N LYS A 171 12.23 -0.74 -18.01
CA LYS A 171 12.78 -1.95 -18.63
C LYS A 171 13.99 -1.62 -19.50
N GLU A 172 13.91 -0.58 -20.31
CA GLU A 172 14.98 -0.16 -21.20
C GLU A 172 16.22 0.38 -20.46
N HIS A 173 16.01 1.26 -19.48
CA HIS A 173 17.10 2.02 -18.88
C HIS A 173 17.56 1.51 -17.51
N VAL A 174 16.81 0.64 -16.86
CA VAL A 174 17.15 0.07 -15.55
C VAL A 174 17.28 -1.44 -15.61
N LEU A 175 16.25 -2.16 -16.05
CA LEU A 175 16.27 -3.63 -16.05
C LEU A 175 17.29 -4.20 -17.03
N HIS A 176 17.30 -3.70 -18.26
CA HIS A 176 18.18 -4.14 -19.37
C HIS A 176 19.26 -3.11 -19.72
N GLY A 177 19.32 -1.99 -18.98
CA GLY A 177 20.35 -0.98 -19.20
C GLY A 177 21.73 -1.58 -18.94
N ASP A 178 22.62 -1.47 -19.91
CA ASP A 178 24.01 -1.82 -19.75
C ASP A 178 24.63 -0.90 -18.66
N ASN A 179 25.30 -1.50 -17.68
CA ASN A 179 26.15 -0.77 -16.73
C ASN A 179 27.49 -0.47 -17.39
#